data_9cb5ab87246d7baa3c1269b13c4949c9
#
_entry.id   9cb5ab87246d7baa3c1269b13c4949c9
#
_cell.length_a   1.000
_cell.length_b   1.000
_cell.length_c   1.000
_cell.angle_alpha   90.00
_cell.angle_beta   90.00
_cell.angle_gamma   90.00
#
_symmetry.space_group_name_H-M   'P 1'
#
loop_
_entity.id
_entity.type
_entity.pdbx_description
1 polymer ?
#
loop_
_entity_poly.entity_id
_entity_poly.type
_entity_poly.pdbx_seq_one_letter_code
_entity_poly.pdbx_strand_id
1 'polypeptide(L)'
;MVDLTTEMAGLWAALGPAPAHRGRVILFAAAQTGEGVSTVAREFARMAAVRGRRPAWLVDGDLTQQAQMEQVEAQPDRFGRLGPAVQASPDGSAFFTVAPPMRGRDGRAVAPGRLMTAKACLGGRLYVTRFHNEILRAGQRAEAVSDPRYWTRLRAHADTIVIDAPAADRSDMILTLAPLADATVLVVAAETTDAAGPVALRDEIDAQGGRIAGVVMNRAKWKPPALLKRFIG
;
A
#
# COMPACT_ATOMS: atom_id res chain seq x y z
N MET A 1 20.21 5.58 -6.04
CA MET A 1 18.78 5.21 -6.10
C MET A 1 18.71 3.79 -6.66
N VAL A 2 17.98 2.86 -6.03
CA VAL A 2 17.86 1.47 -6.49
C VAL A 2 16.79 1.44 -7.58
N ASP A 3 17.11 0.83 -8.75
CA ASP A 3 16.13 0.56 -9.80
C ASP A 3 15.53 -0.83 -9.59
N LEU A 4 14.25 -0.89 -9.28
CA LEU A 4 13.48 -2.12 -9.06
C LEU A 4 12.55 -2.45 -10.25
N THR A 5 12.77 -1.86 -11.41
CA THR A 5 11.86 -1.99 -12.56
C THR A 5 11.72 -3.46 -13.00
N THR A 6 12.81 -4.22 -13.04
CA THR A 6 12.82 -5.63 -13.44
C THR A 6 12.08 -6.50 -12.41
N GLU A 7 12.35 -6.29 -11.12
CA GLU A 7 11.75 -7.04 -10.01
C GLU A 7 10.23 -6.77 -9.95
N MET A 8 9.84 -5.50 -10.12
CA MET A 8 8.41 -5.13 -10.14
C MET A 8 7.69 -5.65 -11.38
N ALA A 9 8.37 -5.75 -12.52
CA ALA A 9 7.79 -6.40 -13.70
C ALA A 9 7.58 -7.90 -13.49
N GLY A 10 8.53 -8.59 -12.84
CA GLY A 10 8.40 -9.98 -12.42
C GLY A 10 7.24 -10.19 -11.44
N LEU A 11 7.14 -9.35 -10.42
CA LEU A 11 6.05 -9.40 -9.44
C LEU A 11 4.68 -9.12 -10.11
N TRP A 12 4.62 -8.14 -11.02
CA TRP A 12 3.41 -7.86 -11.79
C TRP A 12 2.96 -9.08 -12.62
N ALA A 13 3.89 -9.75 -13.29
CA ALA A 13 3.60 -10.94 -14.07
C ALA A 13 3.13 -12.12 -13.20
N ALA A 14 3.77 -12.32 -12.04
CA ALA A 14 3.41 -13.37 -11.09
C ALA A 14 2.01 -13.18 -10.48
N LEU A 15 1.63 -11.94 -10.19
CA LEU A 15 0.30 -11.60 -9.67
C LEU A 15 -0.80 -11.65 -10.74
N GLY A 16 -0.42 -11.73 -12.02
CA GLY A 16 -1.36 -11.74 -13.14
C GLY A 16 -2.11 -10.42 -13.35
N PRO A 17 -3.05 -10.36 -14.30
CA PRO A 17 -3.85 -9.16 -14.56
C PRO A 17 -4.91 -8.93 -13.47
N ALA A 18 -5.33 -7.66 -13.31
CA ALA A 18 -6.51 -7.35 -12.51
C ALA A 18 -7.77 -7.97 -13.16
N PRO A 19 -8.78 -8.37 -12.37
CA PRO A 19 -10.06 -8.83 -12.90
C PRO A 19 -10.68 -7.81 -13.86
N ALA A 20 -11.28 -8.28 -14.97
CA ALA A 20 -11.79 -7.39 -16.03
C ALA A 20 -12.89 -6.43 -15.54
N HIS A 21 -13.68 -6.86 -14.56
CA HIS A 21 -14.87 -6.15 -14.09
C HIS A 21 -14.66 -5.30 -12.84
N ARG A 22 -13.51 -5.45 -12.14
CA ARG A 22 -13.20 -4.68 -10.94
C ARG A 22 -11.69 -4.55 -10.73
N GLY A 23 -11.27 -3.55 -9.97
CA GLY A 23 -9.90 -3.44 -9.50
C GLY A 23 -9.54 -4.49 -8.46
N ARG A 24 -8.25 -4.74 -8.30
CA ARG A 24 -7.70 -5.60 -7.25
C ARG A 24 -7.05 -4.76 -6.15
N VAL A 25 -7.06 -5.27 -4.93
CA VAL A 25 -6.35 -4.72 -3.78
C VAL A 25 -5.18 -5.63 -3.45
N ILE A 26 -3.97 -5.08 -3.39
CA ILE A 26 -2.75 -5.79 -3.03
C ILE A 26 -2.17 -5.10 -1.80
N LEU A 27 -2.04 -5.86 -0.72
CA LEU A 27 -1.44 -5.43 0.53
C LEU A 27 0.05 -5.77 0.52
N PHE A 28 0.91 -4.79 0.77
CA PHE A 28 2.32 -5.00 1.05
C PHE A 28 2.56 -4.96 2.54
N ALA A 29 3.23 -5.95 3.06
CA ALA A 29 3.38 -6.20 4.48
C ALA A 29 4.81 -6.63 4.82
N ALA A 30 5.28 -6.32 6.02
CA ALA A 30 6.53 -6.81 6.58
C ALA A 30 6.38 -7.14 8.06
N ALA A 31 7.20 -8.05 8.55
CA ALA A 31 7.25 -8.39 9.96
C ALA A 31 7.89 -7.28 10.80
N GLN A 32 8.95 -6.66 10.28
CA GLN A 32 9.77 -5.70 11.00
C GLN A 32 9.90 -4.36 10.28
N THR A 33 9.99 -3.32 11.07
CA THR A 33 10.31 -1.96 10.58
C THR A 33 11.65 -1.96 9.84
N GLY A 34 11.69 -1.25 8.70
CA GLY A 34 12.92 -1.08 7.93
C GLY A 34 13.14 -2.13 6.84
N GLU A 35 12.27 -3.12 6.64
CA GLU A 35 12.39 -4.11 5.56
C GLU A 35 12.17 -3.54 4.16
N GLY A 36 11.69 -2.29 4.05
CA GLY A 36 11.57 -1.55 2.80
C GLY A 36 10.23 -1.69 2.09
N VAL A 37 9.17 -2.08 2.82
CA VAL A 37 7.79 -2.21 2.31
C VAL A 37 7.38 -1.00 1.49
N SER A 38 7.51 0.19 2.06
CA SER A 38 7.07 1.44 1.42
C SER A 38 7.76 1.72 0.09
N THR A 39 9.04 1.32 -0.04
CA THR A 39 9.76 1.44 -1.31
C THR A 39 9.23 0.45 -2.35
N VAL A 40 9.04 -0.81 -1.96
CA VAL A 40 8.54 -1.87 -2.84
C VAL A 40 7.10 -1.56 -3.27
N ALA A 41 6.23 -1.18 -2.33
CA ALA A 41 4.84 -0.80 -2.59
C ALA A 41 4.74 0.37 -3.57
N ARG A 42 5.56 1.43 -3.38
CA ARG A 42 5.61 2.59 -4.26
C ARG A 42 6.06 2.23 -5.67
N GLU A 43 7.12 1.44 -5.80
CA GLU A 43 7.61 1.02 -7.12
C GLU A 43 6.63 0.08 -7.82
N PHE A 44 5.97 -0.80 -7.08
CA PHE A 44 4.93 -1.65 -7.64
C PHE A 44 3.71 -0.82 -8.08
N ALA A 45 3.29 0.17 -7.30
CA ALA A 45 2.20 1.08 -7.68
C ALA A 45 2.54 1.85 -8.96
N ARG A 46 3.80 2.31 -9.11
CA ARG A 46 4.30 2.93 -10.35
C ARG A 46 4.21 1.97 -11.53
N MET A 47 4.65 0.73 -11.37
CA MET A 47 4.54 -0.30 -12.41
C MET A 47 3.08 -0.57 -12.77
N ALA A 48 2.20 -0.70 -11.76
CA ALA A 48 0.77 -0.91 -11.96
C ALA A 48 0.12 0.25 -12.73
N ALA A 49 0.52 1.50 -12.44
CA ALA A 49 0.03 2.68 -13.13
C ALA A 49 0.41 2.70 -14.62
N VAL A 50 1.61 2.22 -14.96
CA VAL A 50 2.08 2.14 -16.35
C VAL A 50 1.40 1.01 -17.12
N ARG A 51 1.17 -0.14 -16.48
CA ARG A 51 0.65 -1.37 -17.10
C ARG A 51 -0.88 -1.49 -17.08
N GLY A 52 -1.54 -0.84 -16.13
CA GLY A 52 -2.99 -0.90 -15.96
C GLY A 52 -3.76 -0.17 -17.06
N ARG A 53 -5.03 -0.51 -17.23
CA ARG A 53 -5.96 0.20 -18.14
C ARG A 53 -6.57 1.43 -17.48
N ARG A 54 -6.90 1.32 -16.18
CA ARG A 54 -7.38 2.38 -15.30
C ARG A 54 -6.25 2.81 -14.35
N PRO A 55 -6.38 3.95 -13.66
CA PRO A 55 -5.38 4.38 -12.70
C PRO A 55 -5.06 3.34 -11.64
N ALA A 56 -3.84 3.37 -11.12
CA ALA A 56 -3.47 2.70 -9.88
C ALA A 56 -3.60 3.68 -8.69
N TRP A 57 -3.79 3.13 -7.49
CA TRP A 57 -3.80 3.88 -6.25
C TRP A 57 -2.72 3.32 -5.32
N LEU A 58 -1.93 4.22 -4.73
CA LEU A 58 -1.03 3.92 -3.62
C LEU A 58 -1.66 4.50 -2.35
N VAL A 59 -2.19 3.62 -1.53
CA VAL A 59 -2.79 3.98 -0.25
C VAL A 59 -1.73 3.85 0.84
N ASP A 60 -1.33 5.00 1.39
CA ASP A 60 -0.45 5.04 2.55
C ASP A 60 -1.26 4.62 3.79
N GLY A 61 -0.99 3.43 4.29
CA GLY A 61 -1.64 2.84 5.46
C GLY A 61 -1.04 3.28 6.78
N ASP A 62 0.16 3.86 6.80
CA ASP A 62 0.76 4.35 8.04
C ASP A 62 0.06 5.64 8.48
N LEU A 63 -0.99 5.52 9.28
CA LEU A 63 -1.79 6.66 9.78
C LEU A 63 -1.01 7.59 10.73
N THR A 64 0.24 7.26 11.05
CA THR A 64 1.12 8.06 11.92
C THR A 64 2.25 8.73 11.16
N GLN A 65 2.88 8.03 10.21
CA GLN A 65 4.03 8.49 9.44
C GLN A 65 3.71 8.50 7.94
N GLN A 66 3.02 9.51 7.48
CA GLN A 66 2.53 9.66 6.10
C GLN A 66 3.67 9.99 5.12
N ALA A 67 4.51 9.01 4.81
CA ALA A 67 5.73 9.23 4.03
C ALA A 67 5.56 9.11 2.51
N GLN A 68 4.54 8.40 2.01
CA GLN A 68 4.43 8.09 0.58
C GLN A 68 4.28 9.33 -0.31
N MET A 69 3.41 10.26 0.08
CA MET A 69 3.18 11.50 -0.67
C MET A 69 4.47 12.31 -0.80
N GLU A 70 5.19 12.51 0.30
CA GLU A 70 6.45 13.25 0.34
C GLU A 70 7.53 12.56 -0.50
N GLN A 71 7.64 11.23 -0.42
CA GLN A 71 8.61 10.46 -1.19
C GLN A 71 8.33 10.48 -2.69
N VAL A 72 7.08 10.54 -3.11
CA VAL A 72 6.69 10.71 -4.51
C VAL A 72 7.00 12.13 -4.99
N GLU A 73 6.68 13.14 -4.18
CA GLU A 73 6.93 14.55 -4.49
C GLU A 73 8.44 14.85 -4.62
N ALA A 74 9.27 14.19 -3.83
CA ALA A 74 10.73 14.32 -3.89
C ALA A 74 11.37 13.68 -5.15
N GLN A 75 10.60 12.96 -5.97
CA GLN A 75 11.11 12.25 -7.16
C GLN A 75 10.35 12.61 -8.45
N PRO A 76 10.33 13.88 -8.87
CA PRO A 76 9.53 14.34 -10.00
C PRO A 76 9.95 13.70 -11.33
N ASP A 77 11.22 13.33 -11.50
CA ASP A 77 11.72 12.64 -12.69
C ASP A 77 11.11 11.24 -12.88
N ARG A 78 10.67 10.61 -11.78
CA ARG A 78 10.09 9.26 -11.79
C ARG A 78 8.56 9.27 -11.78
N PHE A 79 7.97 10.21 -11.07
CA PHE A 79 6.53 10.24 -10.82
C PHE A 79 5.83 11.41 -11.51
N GLY A 80 6.59 12.33 -12.09
CA GLY A 80 6.04 13.60 -12.59
C GLY A 80 5.64 14.52 -11.43
N ARG A 81 5.04 15.66 -11.80
CA ARG A 81 4.51 16.60 -10.80
C ARG A 81 3.19 16.10 -10.23
N LEU A 82 2.99 16.33 -8.94
CA LEU A 82 1.72 16.08 -8.28
C LEU A 82 0.66 17.08 -8.70
N GLY A 83 -0.53 16.58 -9.00
CA GLY A 83 -1.72 17.39 -9.24
C GLY A 83 -2.32 17.98 -7.97
N PRO A 84 -3.44 18.70 -8.08
CA PRO A 84 -4.16 19.20 -6.91
C PRO A 84 -4.66 18.06 -6.03
N ALA A 85 -4.82 18.36 -4.74
CA ALA A 85 -5.43 17.41 -3.80
C ALA A 85 -6.92 17.24 -4.10
N VAL A 86 -7.36 15.99 -4.15
CA VAL A 86 -8.76 15.59 -4.28
C VAL A 86 -9.15 14.70 -3.09
N GLN A 87 -10.45 14.51 -2.89
CA GLN A 87 -10.94 13.59 -1.88
C GLN A 87 -10.49 12.16 -2.21
N ALA A 88 -9.89 11.45 -1.25
CA ALA A 88 -9.43 10.08 -1.44
C ALA A 88 -10.55 9.04 -1.30
N SER A 89 -11.74 9.45 -0.85
CA SER A 89 -12.91 8.59 -0.68
C SER A 89 -14.05 9.07 -1.58
N PRO A 90 -14.57 8.22 -2.47
CA PRO A 90 -15.68 8.59 -3.36
C PRO A 90 -17.00 8.86 -2.62
N ASP A 91 -17.23 8.26 -1.45
CA ASP A 91 -18.49 8.31 -0.71
C ASP A 91 -18.33 8.67 0.78
N GLY A 92 -17.13 9.10 1.18
CA GLY A 92 -16.82 9.45 2.58
C GLY A 92 -16.47 8.25 3.46
N SER A 93 -16.52 7.01 2.95
CA SER A 93 -16.03 5.82 3.66
C SER A 93 -14.51 5.89 3.84
N ALA A 94 -13.97 5.17 4.81
CA ALA A 94 -12.54 5.06 5.07
C ALA A 94 -12.21 3.65 5.58
N PHE A 95 -10.96 3.25 5.44
CA PHE A 95 -10.43 2.02 6.03
C PHE A 95 -9.95 2.22 7.48
N PHE A 96 -10.26 3.35 8.06
CA PHE A 96 -9.91 3.71 9.44
C PHE A 96 -11.08 4.46 10.11
N THR A 97 -11.06 4.47 11.42
CA THR A 97 -11.91 5.33 12.25
C THR A 97 -11.06 6.25 13.12
N VAL A 98 -11.67 7.27 13.71
CA VAL A 98 -11.02 8.16 14.68
C VAL A 98 -11.74 8.05 16.02
N ALA A 99 -10.99 7.73 17.04
CA ALA A 99 -11.49 7.59 18.41
C ALA A 99 -10.73 8.57 19.36
N PRO A 100 -11.44 9.38 20.17
CA PRO A 100 -12.88 9.72 20.10
C PRO A 100 -13.28 10.36 18.76
N PRO A 101 -14.55 10.23 18.32
CA PRO A 101 -14.98 10.78 17.03
C PRO A 101 -14.75 12.29 16.92
N MET A 102 -14.23 12.72 15.76
CA MET A 102 -14.15 14.14 15.46
C MET A 102 -15.55 14.73 15.25
N ARG A 103 -15.81 15.90 15.83
CA ARG A 103 -17.08 16.62 15.66
C ARG A 103 -16.87 17.95 14.94
N GLY A 104 -17.76 18.24 13.99
CA GLY A 104 -17.83 19.52 13.32
C GLY A 104 -18.36 20.62 14.23
N ARG A 105 -18.43 21.84 13.71
CA ARG A 105 -18.98 23.00 14.44
C ARG A 105 -20.48 22.83 14.80
N ASP A 106 -21.18 22.02 14.04
CA ASP A 106 -22.59 21.64 14.22
C ASP A 106 -22.79 20.47 15.22
N GLY A 107 -21.71 20.01 15.87
CA GLY A 107 -21.72 18.89 16.82
C GLY A 107 -21.81 17.49 16.16
N ARG A 108 -22.02 17.40 14.84
CA ARG A 108 -22.11 16.12 14.14
C ARG A 108 -20.74 15.47 13.97
N ALA A 109 -20.71 14.15 13.94
CA ALA A 109 -19.49 13.42 13.65
C ALA A 109 -19.00 13.71 12.22
N VAL A 110 -17.71 14.02 12.08
CA VAL A 110 -17.05 14.17 10.78
C VAL A 110 -16.79 12.79 10.20
N ALA A 111 -17.17 12.56 8.95
CA ALA A 111 -16.89 11.30 8.27
C ALA A 111 -15.36 11.12 8.15
N PRO A 112 -14.79 9.97 8.58
CA PRO A 112 -13.33 9.74 8.58
C PRO A 112 -12.69 9.94 7.21
N GLY A 113 -13.37 9.58 6.13
CA GLY A 113 -12.86 9.77 4.76
C GLY A 113 -12.51 11.22 4.40
N ARG A 114 -13.06 12.22 5.12
CA ARG A 114 -12.68 13.63 4.92
C ARG A 114 -11.26 13.97 5.41
N LEU A 115 -10.67 13.10 6.22
CA LEU A 115 -9.32 13.27 6.73
C LEU A 115 -8.26 12.71 5.78
N MET A 116 -8.67 12.22 4.62
CA MET A 116 -7.75 11.63 3.65
C MET A 116 -7.95 12.27 2.28
N THR A 117 -6.85 12.73 1.70
CA THR A 117 -6.79 13.27 0.34
C THR A 117 -5.91 12.38 -0.54
N ALA A 118 -6.02 12.56 -1.85
CA ALA A 118 -5.13 11.96 -2.83
C ALA A 118 -4.64 13.03 -3.81
N LYS A 119 -3.41 12.87 -4.32
CA LYS A 119 -2.89 13.65 -5.44
C LYS A 119 -2.55 12.72 -6.58
N ALA A 120 -2.90 13.14 -7.80
CA ALA A 120 -2.56 12.41 -9.01
C ALA A 120 -1.13 12.73 -9.46
N CYS A 121 -0.42 11.72 -9.99
CA CYS A 121 0.86 11.86 -10.68
C CYS A 121 0.90 10.93 -11.92
N LEU A 122 2.01 10.86 -12.64
CA LEU A 122 2.14 10.11 -13.89
C LEU A 122 1.01 10.41 -14.88
N GLY A 123 0.68 11.69 -15.06
CA GLY A 123 -0.38 12.11 -15.98
C GLY A 123 -1.78 11.60 -15.57
N GLY A 124 -2.05 11.46 -14.28
CA GLY A 124 -3.33 10.96 -13.77
C GLY A 124 -3.43 9.43 -13.67
N ARG A 125 -2.34 8.71 -13.92
CA ARG A 125 -2.33 7.25 -13.89
C ARG A 125 -2.04 6.65 -12.51
N LEU A 126 -1.46 7.43 -11.59
CA LEU A 126 -1.22 7.03 -10.21
C LEU A 126 -1.82 8.08 -9.27
N TYR A 127 -2.59 7.64 -8.30
CA TYR A 127 -3.06 8.44 -7.17
C TYR A 127 -2.35 7.99 -5.91
N VAL A 128 -1.83 8.95 -5.14
CA VAL A 128 -1.16 8.69 -3.86
C VAL A 128 -1.98 9.34 -2.77
N THR A 129 -2.31 8.59 -1.73
CA THR A 129 -3.13 9.12 -0.62
C THR A 129 -2.25 9.71 0.48
N ARG A 130 -2.86 10.62 1.26
CA ARG A 130 -2.35 11.14 2.51
C ARG A 130 -3.48 11.27 3.52
N PHE A 131 -3.25 10.72 4.70
CA PHE A 131 -4.08 10.96 5.87
C PHE A 131 -3.57 12.21 6.60
N HIS A 132 -4.47 13.10 7.00
CA HIS A 132 -4.16 14.37 7.68
C HIS A 132 -4.17 14.20 9.19
N ASN A 133 -3.17 13.50 9.73
CA ASN A 133 -3.04 13.27 11.18
C ASN A 133 -2.84 14.57 11.96
N GLU A 134 -2.33 15.62 11.34
CA GLU A 134 -2.15 16.96 11.92
C GLU A 134 -3.47 17.64 12.29
N ILE A 135 -4.61 17.16 11.78
CA ILE A 135 -5.95 17.67 12.10
C ILE A 135 -6.51 17.03 13.39
N LEU A 136 -5.94 15.91 13.82
CA LEU A 136 -6.38 15.22 15.03
C LEU A 136 -6.09 16.06 16.27
N ARG A 137 -7.05 16.07 17.20
CA ARG A 137 -6.91 16.77 18.49
C ARG A 137 -6.16 15.87 19.48
N ALA A 138 -5.61 16.47 20.52
CA ALA A 138 -5.01 15.73 21.63
C ALA A 138 -5.98 14.65 22.15
N GLY A 139 -5.48 13.43 22.33
CA GLY A 139 -6.26 12.27 22.75
C GLY A 139 -7.06 11.57 21.64
N GLN A 140 -7.08 12.08 20.41
CA GLN A 140 -7.63 11.36 19.27
C GLN A 140 -6.57 10.51 18.60
N ARG A 141 -6.97 9.32 18.12
CA ARG A 141 -6.14 8.43 17.33
C ARG A 141 -6.95 7.82 16.18
N ALA A 142 -6.27 7.53 15.10
CA ALA A 142 -6.83 6.80 13.97
C ALA A 142 -6.45 5.32 14.08
N GLU A 143 -7.41 4.44 13.85
CA GLU A 143 -7.24 2.99 13.91
C GLU A 143 -7.85 2.36 12.66
N ALA A 144 -7.17 1.37 12.07
CA ALA A 144 -7.70 0.63 10.93
C ALA A 144 -8.98 -0.13 11.32
N VAL A 145 -9.89 -0.26 10.35
CA VAL A 145 -11.12 -1.03 10.53
C VAL A 145 -11.32 -2.01 9.37
N SER A 146 -11.81 -3.19 9.68
CA SER A 146 -12.13 -4.23 8.71
C SER A 146 -13.49 -3.94 8.05
N ASP A 147 -13.57 -2.83 7.30
CA ASP A 147 -14.78 -2.42 6.57
C ASP A 147 -14.51 -2.48 5.05
N PRO A 148 -15.24 -3.33 4.30
CA PRO A 148 -15.01 -3.50 2.87
C PRO A 148 -15.52 -2.32 2.02
N ARG A 149 -16.31 -1.40 2.55
CA ARG A 149 -16.97 -0.33 1.78
C ARG A 149 -15.98 0.55 1.02
N TYR A 150 -14.96 1.05 1.70
CA TYR A 150 -13.93 1.89 1.08
C TYR A 150 -13.26 1.18 -0.11
N TRP A 151 -12.82 -0.07 0.09
CA TRP A 151 -12.14 -0.85 -0.95
C TRP A 151 -13.06 -1.18 -2.11
N THR A 152 -14.32 -1.53 -1.83
CA THR A 152 -15.33 -1.80 -2.86
C THR A 152 -15.57 -0.58 -3.75
N ARG A 153 -15.66 0.61 -3.15
CA ARG A 153 -15.80 1.86 -3.91
C ARG A 153 -14.56 2.18 -4.73
N LEU A 154 -13.38 2.06 -4.12
CA LEU A 154 -12.13 2.38 -4.80
C LEU A 154 -11.84 1.42 -5.98
N ARG A 155 -12.21 0.13 -5.86
CA ARG A 155 -12.11 -0.87 -6.94
C ARG A 155 -12.89 -0.49 -8.20
N ALA A 156 -13.95 0.31 -8.10
CA ALA A 156 -14.71 0.79 -9.26
C ALA A 156 -13.91 1.81 -10.08
N HIS A 157 -12.95 2.51 -9.49
CA HIS A 157 -12.21 3.61 -10.10
C HIS A 157 -10.75 3.27 -10.44
N ALA A 158 -10.25 2.13 -10.01
CA ALA A 158 -8.85 1.73 -10.16
C ALA A 158 -8.73 0.31 -10.73
N ASP A 159 -7.63 0.01 -11.43
CA ASP A 159 -7.27 -1.37 -11.78
C ASP A 159 -6.51 -2.05 -10.64
N THR A 160 -5.63 -1.32 -9.98
CA THR A 160 -4.84 -1.85 -8.88
C THR A 160 -4.77 -0.82 -7.76
N ILE A 161 -5.11 -1.27 -6.57
CA ILE A 161 -4.97 -0.54 -5.31
C ILE A 161 -3.85 -1.21 -4.54
N VAL A 162 -2.81 -0.47 -4.25
CA VAL A 162 -1.64 -0.91 -3.48
C VAL A 162 -1.76 -0.33 -2.09
N ILE A 163 -1.79 -1.16 -1.07
CA ILE A 163 -1.76 -0.73 0.33
C ILE A 163 -0.32 -0.87 0.82
N ASP A 164 0.28 0.24 1.22
CA ASP A 164 1.54 0.27 1.96
C ASP A 164 1.21 0.24 3.45
N ALA A 165 1.31 -0.93 4.07
CA ALA A 165 1.02 -1.07 5.50
C ALA A 165 2.26 -0.81 6.35
N PRO A 166 2.11 -0.20 7.55
CA PRO A 166 3.17 -0.20 8.55
C PRO A 166 3.53 -1.64 8.93
N ALA A 167 4.78 -1.88 9.31
CA ALA A 167 5.23 -3.22 9.69
C ALA A 167 4.48 -3.74 10.92
N ALA A 168 4.39 -5.07 11.04
CA ALA A 168 3.62 -5.74 12.09
C ALA A 168 4.12 -5.44 13.51
N ASP A 169 5.41 -5.13 13.67
CA ASP A 169 6.01 -4.69 14.94
C ASP A 169 5.51 -3.32 15.42
N ARG A 170 4.74 -2.59 14.57
CA ARG A 170 4.24 -1.24 14.86
C ARG A 170 2.71 -1.13 14.87
N SER A 171 2.00 -2.02 14.19
CA SER A 171 0.56 -1.87 13.99
C SER A 171 -0.11 -3.18 13.58
N ASP A 172 -1.31 -3.40 14.06
CA ASP A 172 -2.19 -4.52 13.67
C ASP A 172 -2.88 -4.30 12.30
N MET A 173 -2.54 -3.24 11.58
CA MET A 173 -3.19 -2.87 10.32
C MET A 173 -3.11 -3.99 9.28
N ILE A 174 -1.98 -4.68 9.20
CA ILE A 174 -1.79 -5.81 8.27
C ILE A 174 -2.88 -6.85 8.51
N LEU A 175 -3.08 -7.28 9.74
CA LEU A 175 -4.06 -8.31 10.12
C LEU A 175 -5.50 -7.82 9.90
N THR A 176 -5.76 -6.54 10.15
CA THR A 176 -7.08 -5.91 9.93
C THR A 176 -7.44 -5.85 8.44
N LEU A 177 -6.48 -5.57 7.56
CA LEU A 177 -6.74 -5.33 6.13
C LEU A 177 -6.49 -6.55 5.24
N ALA A 178 -5.71 -7.53 5.67
CA ALA A 178 -5.39 -8.72 4.87
C ALA A 178 -6.62 -9.48 4.37
N PRO A 179 -7.70 -9.67 5.16
CA PRO A 179 -8.93 -10.32 4.71
C PRO A 179 -9.67 -9.55 3.60
N LEU A 180 -9.41 -8.25 3.47
CA LEU A 180 -10.05 -7.36 2.49
C LEU A 180 -9.23 -7.23 1.19
N ALA A 181 -7.97 -7.67 1.21
CA ALA A 181 -7.08 -7.67 0.05
C ALA A 181 -7.30 -8.92 -0.81
N ASP A 182 -7.12 -8.78 -2.13
CA ASP A 182 -7.12 -9.93 -3.05
C ASP A 182 -5.83 -10.75 -2.93
N ALA A 183 -4.75 -10.10 -2.48
CA ALA A 183 -3.45 -10.71 -2.26
C ALA A 183 -2.62 -9.89 -1.28
N THR A 184 -1.80 -10.57 -0.48
CA THR A 184 -0.76 -9.96 0.35
C THR A 184 0.61 -10.37 -0.16
N VAL A 185 1.52 -9.41 -0.29
CA VAL A 185 2.92 -9.60 -0.65
C VAL A 185 3.76 -9.29 0.58
N LEU A 186 4.50 -10.28 1.07
CA LEU A 186 5.46 -10.06 2.16
C LEU A 186 6.75 -9.46 1.59
N VAL A 187 7.28 -8.45 2.26
CA VAL A 187 8.59 -7.87 1.96
C VAL A 187 9.53 -8.23 3.08
N VAL A 188 10.66 -8.84 2.75
CA VAL A 188 11.65 -9.35 3.69
C VAL A 188 13.02 -8.80 3.32
N ALA A 189 13.75 -8.21 4.27
CA ALA A 189 15.11 -7.78 4.05
C ALA A 189 16.06 -8.99 4.14
N ALA A 190 16.58 -9.43 3.00
CA ALA A 190 17.32 -10.70 2.86
C ALA A 190 18.53 -10.86 3.78
N GLU A 191 19.15 -9.75 4.19
CA GLU A 191 20.41 -9.79 4.95
C GLU A 191 20.24 -9.60 6.46
N THR A 192 19.09 -9.11 6.90
CA THR A 192 18.90 -8.67 8.30
C THR A 192 17.71 -9.30 8.98
N THR A 193 16.79 -9.92 8.24
CA THR A 193 15.56 -10.46 8.81
C THR A 193 15.74 -11.92 9.18
N ASP A 194 15.46 -12.26 10.45
CA ASP A 194 15.28 -13.65 10.86
C ASP A 194 14.02 -14.22 10.21
N ALA A 195 14.11 -15.44 9.71
CA ALA A 195 13.00 -16.11 9.03
C ALA A 195 11.78 -16.34 9.94
N ALA A 196 11.95 -16.35 11.25
CA ALA A 196 10.87 -16.59 12.22
C ALA A 196 9.79 -15.51 12.14
N GLY A 197 10.17 -14.22 12.03
CA GLY A 197 9.23 -13.11 11.94
C GLY A 197 8.30 -13.18 10.71
N PRO A 198 8.82 -13.29 9.49
CA PRO A 198 7.99 -13.44 8.30
C PRO A 198 7.12 -14.70 8.29
N VAL A 199 7.60 -15.81 8.87
CA VAL A 199 6.80 -17.05 9.00
C VAL A 199 5.64 -16.83 9.97
N ALA A 200 5.89 -16.26 11.14
CA ALA A 200 4.83 -15.95 12.09
C ALA A 200 3.77 -15.00 11.49
N LEU A 201 4.20 -13.92 10.84
CA LEU A 201 3.29 -12.98 10.18
C LEU A 201 2.46 -13.66 9.08
N ARG A 202 3.05 -14.56 8.28
CA ARG A 202 2.31 -15.35 7.29
C ARG A 202 1.19 -16.15 7.95
N ASP A 203 1.52 -16.87 9.02
CA ASP A 203 0.56 -17.74 9.71
C ASP A 203 -0.57 -16.93 10.37
N GLU A 204 -0.27 -15.75 10.90
CA GLU A 204 -1.26 -14.82 11.43
C GLU A 204 -2.18 -14.27 10.34
N ILE A 205 -1.63 -13.89 9.18
CA ILE A 205 -2.41 -13.42 8.02
C ILE A 205 -3.34 -14.53 7.53
N ASP A 206 -2.86 -15.76 7.39
CA ASP A 206 -3.67 -16.91 6.97
C ASP A 206 -4.78 -17.21 7.99
N ALA A 207 -4.47 -17.14 9.29
CA ALA A 207 -5.46 -17.32 10.37
C ALA A 207 -6.58 -16.26 10.35
N GLN A 208 -6.28 -15.04 9.88
CA GLN A 208 -7.28 -13.97 9.69
C GLN A 208 -8.03 -14.08 8.35
N GLY A 209 -7.75 -15.08 7.53
CA GLY A 209 -8.36 -15.25 6.21
C GLY A 209 -7.75 -14.39 5.11
N GLY A 210 -6.57 -13.83 5.33
CA GLY A 210 -5.79 -13.16 4.30
C GLY A 210 -5.14 -14.18 3.35
N ARG A 211 -4.75 -13.74 2.16
CA ARG A 211 -4.12 -14.60 1.15
C ARG A 211 -2.71 -14.11 0.83
N ILE A 212 -1.70 -14.91 1.15
CA ILE A 212 -0.31 -14.64 0.73
C ILE A 212 -0.13 -15.02 -0.74
N ALA A 213 0.33 -14.08 -1.55
CA ALA A 213 0.63 -14.29 -2.97
C ALA A 213 2.12 -14.55 -3.24
N GLY A 214 2.99 -14.15 -2.33
CA GLY A 214 4.42 -14.35 -2.44
C GLY A 214 5.24 -13.49 -1.52
N VAL A 215 6.56 -13.61 -1.67
CA VAL A 215 7.56 -12.88 -0.90
C VAL A 215 8.48 -12.10 -1.84
N VAL A 216 8.75 -10.85 -1.53
CA VAL A 216 9.79 -10.04 -2.16
C VAL A 216 11.00 -9.99 -1.24
N MET A 217 12.12 -10.55 -1.70
CA MET A 217 13.40 -10.45 -1.01
C MET A 217 14.05 -9.10 -1.36
N ASN A 218 13.92 -8.13 -0.46
CA ASN A 218 14.52 -6.82 -0.61
C ASN A 218 15.98 -6.81 -0.09
N ARG A 219 16.81 -5.91 -0.61
CA ARG A 219 18.23 -5.74 -0.23
C ARG A 219 19.08 -7.01 -0.42
N ALA A 220 18.67 -7.93 -1.27
CA ALA A 220 19.46 -9.10 -1.57
C ALA A 220 20.70 -8.71 -2.39
N LYS A 221 21.89 -8.96 -1.85
CA LYS A 221 23.17 -8.79 -2.59
C LYS A 221 23.44 -9.94 -3.54
N TRP A 222 22.58 -10.96 -3.57
CA TRP A 222 22.76 -12.12 -4.42
C TRP A 222 22.66 -11.73 -5.90
N LYS A 223 23.77 -11.81 -6.59
CA LYS A 223 23.79 -11.81 -8.05
C LYS A 223 23.88 -13.28 -8.47
N PRO A 224 22.91 -13.80 -9.24
CA PRO A 224 23.03 -15.18 -9.76
C PRO A 224 24.36 -15.32 -10.48
N PRO A 225 25.12 -16.42 -10.26
CA PRO A 225 26.32 -16.69 -10.98
C PRO A 225 26.08 -16.56 -12.48
N ALA A 226 27.03 -15.99 -13.22
CA ALA A 226 26.90 -15.74 -14.67
C ALA A 226 26.52 -17.01 -15.47
N LEU A 227 26.83 -18.17 -14.93
CA LEU A 227 26.47 -19.48 -15.49
C LEU A 227 24.94 -19.74 -15.47
N LEU A 228 24.25 -19.30 -14.43
CA LEU A 228 22.77 -19.45 -14.31
C LEU A 228 22.02 -18.51 -15.23
N LYS A 229 22.58 -17.36 -15.60
CA LYS A 229 21.97 -16.45 -16.59
C LYS A 229 21.82 -17.08 -17.97
N ARG A 230 22.62 -18.12 -18.29
CA ARG A 230 22.55 -18.83 -19.55
C ARG A 230 21.40 -19.85 -19.62
N PHE A 231 20.80 -20.21 -18.48
CA PHE A 231 19.72 -21.22 -18.41
C PHE A 231 18.36 -20.64 -18.14
N ILE A 232 18.26 -19.29 -17.93
CA ILE A 232 17.01 -18.57 -17.60
C ILE A 232 16.64 -17.57 -18.73
N GLY A 233 17.43 -17.51 -19.78
CA GLY A 233 17.19 -16.69 -20.98
C GLY A 233 16.47 -17.47 -22.06
#